data_f8f08eff831dd8bd40608dce913bee39
#
_entry.id   f8f08eff831dd8bd40608dce913bee39
#
_cell.length_a   1.000
_cell.length_b   1.000
_cell.length_c   1.000
_cell.angle_alpha   90.00
_cell.angle_beta   90.00
_cell.angle_gamma   90.00
#
_symmetry.space_group_name_H-M   'P 1'
#
loop_
_entity.id
_entity.type
_entity.pdbx_description
1 polymer ?
#
loop_
_entity_poly.entity_id
_entity_poly.type
_entity_poly.pdbx_seq_one_letter_code
_entity_poly.pdbx_strand_id
1 'polypeptide(L)'
;MQTRRDVLRQLAALAGAGAGASLFNNVALAEEAKDPRFLIVLCATGGGSIIDGPLAIRASESATPSTLNTFEDALVTGWSGSPFRAVDLAGGSIGPIPAPFSVAPSEFLSRRRQDLMVATVTGTSVNHQVAQRRAITGNEAWAGRTLQEMVAWQYGMNAPIPNVHLVAGLGFNDPGNDSLVPTWARRQIVPDPLVWPLSLDGAKGMPQGLDPAVLAAARKHRNEVFEPSTRFGQIFTDAARLKEWKELRGSPQERIEALDLITKLMVPPDGGSFPLGEFGLSSSPSSEAVRAVFPDYAADPMQAQAAVAFLLLKHRVSVSVTIGPSFSFVYDASGEVTSGLPENSVLNPPLAFDFSHQAHRAGQAIVWSRLYAVVDGLIQLLQAEDYGDGTSLWDRTMIYIATEFGRVKTRPANASDWGTGHDLNNGVAVFSPLVPGDTLRGGVDPDTALTYGFDPTTGDPEPGRTTSEAEIFSGLLGALGVDTSGSGLPDVPAMRRA
;
A
#
# COMPACT_ATOMS: atom_id res chain seq x y z
N MET A 1 23.16 -17.94 -24.11
CA MET A 1 21.95 -17.82 -23.28
C MET A 1 20.97 -16.96 -24.06
N GLN A 2 19.81 -17.48 -24.40
CA GLN A 2 18.76 -16.66 -25.02
C GLN A 2 18.15 -15.77 -23.95
N THR A 3 18.06 -14.49 -24.20
CA THR A 3 17.39 -13.56 -23.31
C THR A 3 15.87 -13.76 -23.39
N ARG A 4 15.10 -13.40 -22.34
CA ARG A 4 13.62 -13.36 -22.38
C ARG A 4 13.10 -12.62 -23.62
N ARG A 5 13.83 -11.60 -24.07
CA ARG A 5 13.54 -10.82 -25.26
C ARG A 5 13.61 -11.68 -26.53
N ASP A 6 14.57 -12.60 -26.59
CA ASP A 6 14.73 -13.50 -27.75
C ASP A 6 13.64 -14.57 -27.79
N VAL A 7 13.22 -15.07 -26.63
CA VAL A 7 12.10 -16.03 -26.52
C VAL A 7 10.77 -15.34 -26.88
N LEU A 8 10.54 -14.13 -26.45
CA LEU A 8 9.34 -13.37 -26.81
C LEU A 8 9.32 -13.00 -28.31
N ARG A 9 10.46 -12.65 -28.91
CA ARG A 9 10.59 -12.43 -30.36
C ARG A 9 10.34 -13.70 -31.17
N GLN A 10 10.79 -14.85 -30.69
CA GLN A 10 10.53 -16.13 -31.33
C GLN A 10 9.05 -16.54 -31.24
N LEU A 11 8.40 -16.29 -30.09
CA LEU A 11 6.96 -16.50 -29.93
C LEU A 11 6.13 -15.57 -30.82
N ALA A 12 6.54 -14.30 -30.95
CA ALA A 12 5.90 -13.35 -31.86
C ALA A 12 6.06 -13.74 -33.34
N ALA A 13 7.20 -14.32 -33.73
CA ALA A 13 7.46 -14.80 -35.08
C ALA A 13 6.65 -16.06 -35.44
N LEU A 14 6.35 -16.91 -34.45
CA LEU A 14 5.53 -18.13 -34.64
C LEU A 14 4.03 -17.81 -34.72
N ALA A 15 3.55 -16.69 -34.18
CA ALA A 15 2.16 -16.27 -34.20
C ALA A 15 1.77 -15.49 -35.48
N GLY A 16 2.71 -15.22 -36.37
CA GLY A 16 2.52 -14.42 -37.58
C GLY A 16 1.70 -15.04 -38.72
N ALA A 17 1.07 -16.20 -38.52
CA ALA A 17 0.24 -16.84 -39.50
C ALA A 17 -1.15 -17.21 -38.95
N GLY A 18 -2.01 -16.22 -38.86
CA GLY A 18 -3.46 -16.45 -38.76
C GLY A 18 -4.10 -16.18 -37.40
N ALA A 19 -4.98 -15.19 -37.34
CA ALA A 19 -6.07 -14.96 -36.38
C ALA A 19 -5.72 -14.61 -34.90
N GLY A 20 -4.51 -14.15 -34.60
CA GLY A 20 -4.10 -13.80 -33.24
C GLY A 20 -3.76 -12.32 -32.97
N ALA A 21 -3.99 -11.41 -33.91
CA ALA A 21 -3.53 -10.00 -33.81
C ALA A 21 -4.13 -9.22 -32.65
N SER A 22 -5.29 -9.60 -32.12
CA SER A 22 -5.91 -8.91 -30.98
C SER A 22 -5.37 -9.31 -29.60
N LEU A 23 -4.73 -10.48 -29.50
CA LEU A 23 -4.13 -10.96 -28.25
C LEU A 23 -2.73 -10.39 -28.01
N PHE A 24 -2.03 -9.97 -29.06
CA PHE A 24 -0.66 -9.47 -29.00
C PHE A 24 -0.50 -7.95 -28.89
N ASN A 25 -1.56 -7.19 -29.19
CA ASN A 25 -1.51 -5.73 -28.96
C ASN A 25 -1.33 -5.34 -27.50
N ASN A 26 -1.61 -6.24 -26.56
CA ASN A 26 -1.32 -5.99 -25.14
C ASN A 26 0.08 -6.46 -24.70
N VAL A 27 0.86 -7.14 -25.56
CA VAL A 27 2.24 -7.56 -25.27
C VAL A 27 3.27 -6.55 -25.80
N ALA A 28 2.85 -5.67 -26.72
CA ALA A 28 3.71 -4.62 -27.29
C ALA A 28 4.07 -3.49 -26.30
N LEU A 29 3.52 -3.50 -25.10
CA LEU A 29 3.81 -2.49 -24.06
C LEU A 29 5.18 -2.65 -23.36
N ALA A 30 6.02 -3.59 -23.80
CA ALA A 30 7.39 -3.75 -23.32
C ALA A 30 8.42 -3.03 -24.18
N GLU A 31 8.03 -1.97 -24.88
CA GLU A 31 8.98 -1.10 -25.56
C GLU A 31 9.55 -0.10 -24.56
N GLU A 32 10.88 -0.18 -24.40
CA GLU A 32 11.76 0.60 -23.54
C GLU A 32 11.30 0.65 -22.07
N ALA A 33 12.18 0.22 -21.18
CA ALA A 33 11.93 0.32 -19.74
C ALA A 33 11.73 1.82 -19.41
N LYS A 34 10.44 2.25 -19.43
CA LYS A 34 10.08 3.58 -18.92
C LYS A 34 10.67 3.67 -17.52
N ASP A 35 11.21 4.82 -17.21
CA ASP A 35 11.71 5.10 -15.86
C ASP A 35 10.66 4.67 -14.83
N PRO A 36 10.97 3.74 -13.93
CA PRO A 36 9.97 3.16 -13.05
C PRO A 36 9.39 4.21 -12.12
N ARG A 37 8.08 4.15 -11.92
CA ARG A 37 7.38 4.82 -10.84
C ARG A 37 7.04 3.81 -9.76
N PHE A 38 6.95 4.30 -8.54
CA PHE A 38 6.78 3.47 -7.36
C PHE A 38 5.48 3.79 -6.67
N LEU A 39 4.83 2.75 -6.16
CA LEU A 39 3.58 2.85 -5.44
C LEU A 39 3.72 2.25 -4.05
N ILE A 40 3.33 3.00 -3.03
CA ILE A 40 3.04 2.48 -1.70
C ILE A 40 1.54 2.65 -1.46
N VAL A 41 0.83 1.54 -1.26
CA VAL A 41 -0.56 1.56 -0.79
C VAL A 41 -0.54 1.43 0.72
N LEU A 42 -0.97 2.48 1.41
CA LEU A 42 -1.12 2.48 2.86
C LEU A 42 -2.60 2.30 3.20
N CYS A 43 -2.93 1.12 3.71
CA CYS A 43 -4.32 0.73 3.96
C CYS A 43 -4.87 1.42 5.21
N ALA A 44 -5.90 2.25 5.05
CA ALA A 44 -6.65 2.85 6.15
C ALA A 44 -7.80 1.93 6.58
N THR A 45 -7.44 0.72 7.03
CA THR A 45 -8.38 -0.35 7.40
C THR A 45 -9.31 0.11 8.53
N GLY A 46 -10.58 -0.24 8.42
CA GLY A 46 -11.60 0.08 9.42
C GLY A 46 -12.34 1.39 9.14
N GLY A 47 -12.14 2.04 7.98
CA GLY A 47 -12.86 3.24 7.57
C GLY A 47 -12.32 4.53 8.17
N GLY A 48 -11.18 4.96 7.65
CA GLY A 48 -10.60 6.28 7.94
C GLY A 48 -11.47 7.40 7.36
N SER A 49 -12.06 8.22 8.22
CA SER A 49 -12.92 9.33 7.81
C SER A 49 -12.09 10.54 7.43
N ILE A 50 -12.26 11.04 6.21
CA ILE A 50 -11.46 12.16 5.69
C ILE A 50 -11.74 13.48 6.43
N ILE A 51 -12.92 13.65 7.01
CA ILE A 51 -13.27 14.83 7.81
C ILE A 51 -12.69 14.79 9.24
N ASP A 52 -12.19 13.66 9.67
CA ASP A 52 -11.41 13.50 10.90
C ASP A 52 -9.90 13.52 10.65
N GLY A 53 -9.52 13.54 9.37
CA GLY A 53 -8.16 13.69 8.87
C GLY A 53 -7.91 15.12 8.35
N PRO A 54 -7.59 15.28 7.05
CA PRO A 54 -7.16 16.56 6.49
C PRO A 54 -8.30 17.53 6.14
N LEU A 55 -9.59 17.18 6.34
CA LEU A 55 -10.76 18.01 5.96
C LEU A 55 -11.69 18.35 7.12
N ALA A 56 -11.14 18.63 8.28
CA ALA A 56 -11.93 18.94 9.49
C ALA A 56 -12.88 20.14 9.29
N ILE A 57 -14.11 20.00 9.80
CA ILE A 57 -15.15 21.05 9.73
C ILE A 57 -15.16 21.81 11.06
N ARG A 58 -15.10 23.14 11.02
CA ARG A 58 -15.27 23.99 12.20
C ARG A 58 -16.73 24.03 12.64
N ALA A 59 -16.94 24.10 13.94
CA ALA A 59 -18.29 24.25 14.50
C ALA A 59 -18.99 25.52 13.99
N SER A 60 -18.27 26.62 13.81
CA SER A 60 -18.81 27.88 13.27
C SER A 60 -19.25 27.81 11.80
N GLU A 61 -18.85 26.79 11.06
CA GLU A 61 -19.19 26.61 9.65
C GLU A 61 -20.50 25.83 9.44
N SER A 62 -20.98 25.11 10.46
CA SER A 62 -22.16 24.28 10.40
C SER A 62 -23.38 24.92 11.04
N ALA A 63 -24.56 24.77 10.42
CA ALA A 63 -25.83 25.18 11.03
C ALA A 63 -26.24 24.21 12.17
N THR A 64 -25.70 23.00 12.25
CA THR A 64 -26.06 21.99 13.25
C THR A 64 -24.86 21.40 13.99
N PRO A 65 -23.96 22.21 14.54
CA PRO A 65 -22.67 21.74 15.07
C PRO A 65 -22.81 20.82 16.28
N SER A 66 -23.93 20.87 17.00
CA SER A 66 -24.17 20.01 18.16
C SER A 66 -24.42 18.55 17.84
N THR A 67 -24.93 18.25 16.64
CA THR A 67 -25.32 16.90 16.20
C THR A 67 -24.51 16.40 14.99
N LEU A 68 -23.64 17.23 14.47
CA LEU A 68 -22.75 16.87 13.36
C LEU A 68 -21.31 16.70 13.86
N ASN A 69 -20.51 15.87 13.20
CA ASN A 69 -19.11 15.68 13.51
C ASN A 69 -18.29 16.89 13.09
N THR A 70 -18.32 17.92 13.93
CA THR A 70 -17.57 19.16 13.79
C THR A 70 -16.63 19.35 14.98
N PHE A 71 -15.64 20.19 14.83
CA PHE A 71 -14.65 20.49 15.85
C PHE A 71 -14.76 21.95 16.31
N GLU A 72 -14.48 22.21 17.58
CA GLU A 72 -14.36 23.57 18.09
C GLU A 72 -13.32 24.33 17.28
N ASP A 73 -13.61 25.56 16.90
CA ASP A 73 -12.77 26.38 16.02
C ASP A 73 -11.34 26.55 16.53
N ALA A 74 -11.16 26.62 17.84
CA ALA A 74 -9.86 26.72 18.50
C ALA A 74 -8.98 25.47 18.34
N LEU A 75 -9.57 24.30 18.05
CA LEU A 75 -8.87 23.03 17.83
C LEU A 75 -8.45 22.84 16.38
N VAL A 76 -9.00 23.64 15.44
CA VAL A 76 -8.78 23.44 14.00
C VAL A 76 -7.70 24.38 13.49
N THR A 77 -6.56 23.84 13.18
CA THR A 77 -5.49 24.54 12.48
C THR A 77 -5.72 24.48 10.96
N GLY A 78 -5.63 25.61 10.29
CA GLY A 78 -5.69 25.73 8.83
C GLY A 78 -4.60 26.66 8.31
N TRP A 79 -4.34 26.61 7.01
CA TRP A 79 -3.31 27.42 6.35
C TRP A 79 -3.94 28.30 5.26
N SER A 80 -3.49 29.54 5.17
CA SER A 80 -4.00 30.48 4.15
C SER A 80 -3.78 29.92 2.75
N GLY A 81 -4.85 29.87 1.95
CA GLY A 81 -4.82 29.35 0.58
C GLY A 81 -4.82 27.82 0.45
N SER A 82 -4.74 27.09 1.57
CA SER A 82 -4.85 25.62 1.58
C SER A 82 -6.27 25.17 1.88
N PRO A 83 -6.76 24.11 1.23
CA PRO A 83 -8.05 23.51 1.59
C PRO A 83 -7.96 22.65 2.84
N PHE A 84 -6.75 22.33 3.31
CA PHE A 84 -6.52 21.38 4.39
C PHE A 84 -6.60 22.01 5.77
N ARG A 85 -6.99 21.17 6.71
CA ARG A 85 -7.13 21.50 8.11
C ARG A 85 -6.72 20.32 8.97
N ALA A 86 -6.17 20.59 10.11
CA ALA A 86 -5.79 19.59 11.09
C ALA A 86 -6.50 19.83 12.41
N VAL A 87 -6.72 18.75 13.14
CA VAL A 87 -7.20 18.78 14.52
C VAL A 87 -6.21 18.04 15.40
N ASP A 88 -5.59 18.76 16.33
CA ASP A 88 -4.71 18.17 17.33
C ASP A 88 -5.53 17.90 18.60
N LEU A 89 -6.11 16.71 18.66
CA LEU A 89 -6.74 16.26 19.89
C LEU A 89 -5.64 15.83 20.88
N ALA A 90 -5.69 16.32 22.09
CA ALA A 90 -4.78 15.87 23.15
C ALA A 90 -4.91 14.36 23.35
N GLY A 91 -3.80 13.68 23.63
CA GLY A 91 -3.67 12.24 23.71
C GLY A 91 -4.91 11.56 24.34
N GLY A 92 -5.41 10.58 23.64
CA GLY A 92 -6.65 9.92 23.97
C GLY A 92 -6.46 8.52 24.52
N SER A 93 -7.58 7.85 24.72
CA SER A 93 -7.64 6.41 24.98
C SER A 93 -8.72 5.80 24.09
N ILE A 94 -8.54 4.52 23.74
CA ILE A 94 -9.59 3.71 23.11
C ILE A 94 -10.09 2.75 24.19
N GLY A 95 -11.23 3.08 24.78
CA GLY A 95 -11.68 2.38 26.00
C GLY A 95 -10.63 2.53 27.11
N PRO A 96 -10.18 1.45 27.76
CA PRO A 96 -9.15 1.48 28.79
C PRO A 96 -7.72 1.61 28.23
N ILE A 97 -7.52 1.62 26.91
CA ILE A 97 -6.19 1.56 26.28
C ILE A 97 -5.67 2.99 26.03
N PRO A 98 -4.60 3.40 26.69
CA PRO A 98 -3.95 4.66 26.40
C PRO A 98 -3.34 4.63 24.98
N ALA A 99 -3.55 5.67 24.22
CA ALA A 99 -3.09 5.77 22.84
C ALA A 99 -2.38 7.11 22.64
N PRO A 100 -1.07 7.17 22.79
CA PRO A 100 -0.30 8.37 22.54
C PRO A 100 -0.33 8.71 21.05
N PHE A 101 -0.33 10.00 20.72
CA PHE A 101 -0.10 10.46 19.36
C PHE A 101 1.34 10.14 18.93
N SER A 102 1.48 9.65 17.70
CA SER A 102 2.79 9.46 17.07
C SER A 102 3.32 10.77 16.48
N VAL A 103 2.45 11.58 15.88
CA VAL A 103 2.75 12.92 15.37
C VAL A 103 1.50 13.80 15.45
N ALA A 104 1.66 15.09 15.75
CA ALA A 104 0.56 16.03 15.70
C ALA A 104 0.12 16.25 14.23
N PRO A 105 -1.18 16.09 13.89
CA PRO A 105 -1.67 16.29 12.54
C PRO A 105 -1.34 17.67 11.97
N SER A 106 -1.39 18.76 12.78
CA SER A 106 -1.04 20.11 12.35
C SER A 106 0.44 20.24 11.97
N GLU A 107 1.32 19.63 12.73
CA GLU A 107 2.76 19.61 12.44
C GLU A 107 3.06 18.83 11.16
N PHE A 108 2.46 17.66 11.01
CA PHE A 108 2.60 16.83 9.80
C PHE A 108 2.11 17.58 8.56
N LEU A 109 0.87 18.07 8.56
CA LEU A 109 0.30 18.78 7.41
C LEU A 109 1.04 20.08 7.11
N SER A 110 1.57 20.78 8.11
CA SER A 110 2.44 21.94 7.89
C SER A 110 3.64 21.60 7.01
N ARG A 111 4.25 20.44 7.19
CA ARG A 111 5.41 19.98 6.41
C ARG A 111 5.04 19.35 5.07
N ARG A 112 3.93 18.60 5.00
CA ARG A 112 3.65 17.67 3.89
C ARG A 112 2.48 18.02 3.00
N ARG A 113 1.66 19.05 3.33
CA ARG A 113 0.49 19.39 2.51
C ARG A 113 0.84 19.74 1.06
N GLN A 114 2.05 20.26 0.81
CA GLN A 114 2.50 20.61 -0.55
C GLN A 114 2.63 19.39 -1.48
N ASP A 115 2.70 18.19 -0.92
CA ASP A 115 2.72 16.93 -1.65
C ASP A 115 1.37 16.19 -1.53
N LEU A 116 0.38 16.77 -0.83
CA LEU A 116 -0.92 16.14 -0.56
C LEU A 116 -1.97 16.57 -1.56
N MET A 117 -2.62 15.59 -2.18
CA MET A 117 -3.92 15.73 -2.84
C MET A 117 -4.94 14.88 -2.07
N VAL A 118 -6.09 15.45 -1.79
CA VAL A 118 -7.27 14.72 -1.33
C VAL A 118 -8.30 14.70 -2.43
N ALA A 119 -8.87 13.52 -2.71
CA ALA A 119 -10.00 13.38 -3.63
C ALA A 119 -11.18 12.76 -2.91
N THR A 120 -12.34 13.37 -3.03
CA THR A 120 -13.58 12.85 -2.45
C THR A 120 -14.11 11.70 -3.29
N VAL A 121 -14.74 10.73 -2.63
CA VAL A 121 -15.30 9.54 -3.27
C VAL A 121 -16.56 9.08 -2.56
N THR A 122 -17.53 8.58 -3.31
CA THR A 122 -18.66 7.83 -2.78
C THR A 122 -18.44 6.37 -3.10
N GLY A 123 -18.23 5.56 -2.05
CA GLY A 123 -18.08 4.13 -2.16
C GLY A 123 -19.39 3.42 -2.46
N THR A 124 -19.31 2.16 -2.77
CA THR A 124 -20.46 1.33 -3.16
C THR A 124 -20.70 0.15 -2.21
N SER A 125 -19.88 0.03 -1.17
CA SER A 125 -20.01 -1.01 -0.14
C SER A 125 -19.53 -0.51 1.23
N VAL A 126 -20.20 -0.98 2.27
CA VAL A 126 -19.80 -0.82 3.68
C VAL A 126 -19.31 -2.14 4.29
N ASN A 127 -19.17 -3.19 3.49
CA ASN A 127 -18.54 -4.44 3.91
C ASN A 127 -17.03 -4.31 3.74
N HIS A 128 -16.27 -4.56 4.78
CA HIS A 128 -14.82 -4.38 4.82
C HIS A 128 -14.10 -5.02 3.62
N GLN A 129 -14.24 -6.31 3.44
CA GLN A 129 -13.52 -7.01 2.37
C GLN A 129 -13.89 -6.49 0.98
N VAL A 130 -15.18 -6.25 0.74
CA VAL A 130 -15.68 -5.78 -0.55
C VAL A 130 -15.22 -4.35 -0.81
N ALA A 131 -15.34 -3.46 0.17
CA ALA A 131 -14.94 -2.06 0.04
C ALA A 131 -13.42 -1.90 -0.13
N GLN A 132 -12.63 -2.65 0.63
CA GLN A 132 -11.16 -2.67 0.46
C GLN A 132 -10.77 -3.11 -0.94
N ARG A 133 -11.37 -4.17 -1.46
CA ARG A 133 -11.12 -4.62 -2.82
C ARG A 133 -11.52 -3.55 -3.85
N ARG A 134 -12.66 -2.89 -3.66
CA ARG A 134 -13.11 -1.81 -4.57
C ARG A 134 -12.19 -0.60 -4.56
N ALA A 135 -11.63 -0.25 -3.41
CA ALA A 135 -10.65 0.84 -3.29
C ALA A 135 -9.37 0.63 -4.12
N ILE A 136 -8.99 -0.62 -4.38
CA ILE A 136 -7.80 -0.96 -5.17
C ILE A 136 -8.10 -1.43 -6.61
N THR A 137 -9.37 -1.68 -6.96
CA THR A 137 -9.79 -2.13 -8.29
C THR A 137 -10.69 -1.11 -9.00
N GLY A 138 -11.04 0.01 -8.34
CA GLY A 138 -12.03 0.94 -8.86
C GLY A 138 -13.41 0.30 -9.03
N ASN A 139 -13.83 -0.54 -8.09
CA ASN A 139 -15.06 -1.34 -8.21
C ASN A 139 -15.04 -2.26 -9.44
N GLU A 140 -13.95 -2.97 -9.65
CA GLU A 140 -13.75 -3.91 -10.78
C GLU A 140 -13.75 -3.23 -12.18
N ALA A 141 -13.51 -1.93 -12.24
CA ALA A 141 -13.67 -1.12 -13.45
C ALA A 141 -12.82 -1.58 -14.64
N TRP A 142 -11.67 -2.20 -14.39
CA TRP A 142 -10.80 -2.73 -15.45
C TRP A 142 -10.61 -4.24 -15.28
N ALA A 143 -11.65 -5.01 -15.52
CA ALA A 143 -11.67 -6.47 -15.37
C ALA A 143 -11.15 -6.95 -14.00
N GLY A 144 -11.31 -6.12 -12.96
CA GLY A 144 -10.86 -6.41 -11.60
C GLY A 144 -9.36 -6.46 -11.40
N ARG A 145 -8.57 -5.80 -12.25
CA ARG A 145 -7.14 -5.56 -12.03
C ARG A 145 -6.94 -4.66 -10.83
N THR A 146 -5.93 -4.94 -10.04
CA THR A 146 -5.60 -4.06 -8.90
C THR A 146 -4.62 -2.96 -9.32
N LEU A 147 -4.66 -1.83 -8.61
CA LEU A 147 -3.72 -0.71 -8.80
C LEU A 147 -2.26 -1.20 -8.70
N GLN A 148 -1.98 -2.04 -7.71
CA GLN A 148 -0.66 -2.61 -7.43
C GLN A 148 -0.17 -3.50 -8.59
N GLU A 149 -1.04 -4.37 -9.12
CA GLU A 149 -0.72 -5.24 -10.26
C GLU A 149 -0.42 -4.43 -11.51
N MET A 150 -1.16 -3.35 -11.74
CA MET A 150 -0.95 -2.51 -12.93
C MET A 150 0.38 -1.76 -12.88
N VAL A 151 0.75 -1.22 -11.71
CA VAL A 151 2.07 -0.62 -11.51
C VAL A 151 3.18 -1.66 -11.64
N ALA A 152 2.99 -2.83 -11.05
CA ALA A 152 3.95 -3.93 -11.16
C ALA A 152 4.10 -4.41 -12.62
N TRP A 153 3.02 -4.50 -13.36
CA TRP A 153 3.05 -4.89 -14.77
C TRP A 153 3.77 -3.86 -15.64
N GLN A 154 3.46 -2.58 -15.44
CA GLN A 154 4.05 -1.49 -16.22
C GLN A 154 5.55 -1.29 -15.95
N TYR A 155 5.98 -1.37 -14.68
CA TYR A 155 7.31 -0.95 -14.25
C TYR A 155 8.17 -2.07 -13.63
N GLY A 156 7.57 -3.21 -13.29
CA GLY A 156 8.21 -4.23 -12.47
C GLY A 156 8.93 -5.34 -13.22
N MET A 157 9.01 -5.32 -14.56
CA MET A 157 9.58 -6.43 -15.34
C MET A 157 11.02 -6.79 -14.92
N ASN A 158 11.79 -5.81 -14.47
CA ASN A 158 13.18 -5.97 -14.03
C ASN A 158 13.32 -6.12 -12.51
N ALA A 159 12.25 -5.93 -11.74
CA ALA A 159 12.26 -6.13 -10.31
C ALA A 159 12.15 -7.62 -9.97
N PRO A 160 12.93 -8.14 -9.01
CA PRO A 160 12.84 -9.56 -8.58
C PRO A 160 11.47 -9.94 -8.05
N ILE A 161 10.85 -9.08 -7.27
CA ILE A 161 9.55 -9.27 -6.62
C ILE A 161 8.74 -7.97 -6.79
N PRO A 162 8.13 -7.73 -7.95
CA PRO A 162 7.58 -6.43 -8.32
C PRO A 162 6.48 -5.89 -7.41
N ASN A 163 5.70 -6.78 -6.79
CA ASN A 163 4.51 -6.44 -6.02
C ASN A 163 4.51 -7.20 -4.68
N VAL A 164 4.75 -6.50 -3.59
CA VAL A 164 4.86 -7.08 -2.25
C VAL A 164 3.79 -6.50 -1.33
N HIS A 165 3.08 -7.38 -0.63
CA HIS A 165 2.10 -7.02 0.39
C HIS A 165 2.64 -7.41 1.77
N LEU A 166 2.96 -6.41 2.57
CA LEU A 166 3.45 -6.55 3.94
C LEU A 166 2.27 -6.48 4.91
N VAL A 167 1.50 -7.57 4.97
CA VAL A 167 0.39 -7.75 5.92
C VAL A 167 -0.65 -6.62 5.88
N ALA A 168 -1.23 -6.37 4.72
CA ALA A 168 -2.37 -5.47 4.59
C ALA A 168 -3.70 -6.19 4.92
N GLY A 169 -4.76 -5.41 5.14
CA GLY A 169 -6.10 -5.89 5.44
C GLY A 169 -6.70 -6.82 4.37
N LEU A 170 -7.82 -7.44 4.68
CA LEU A 170 -8.43 -8.54 3.92
C LEU A 170 -8.55 -8.28 2.42
N GLY A 171 -9.43 -7.39 2.00
CA GLY A 171 -9.71 -7.11 0.59
C GLY A 171 -8.58 -6.35 -0.12
N PHE A 172 -7.75 -5.60 0.61
CA PHE A 172 -6.53 -4.98 0.07
C PHE A 172 -5.48 -6.02 -0.37
N ASN A 173 -5.58 -7.24 0.14
CA ASN A 173 -4.74 -8.37 -0.25
C ASN A 173 -5.33 -9.23 -1.35
N ASP A 174 -6.55 -8.96 -1.81
CA ASP A 174 -7.15 -9.76 -2.86
C ASP A 174 -6.38 -9.61 -4.18
N PRO A 175 -6.16 -10.70 -4.94
CA PRO A 175 -5.59 -10.61 -6.27
C PRO A 175 -6.59 -10.00 -7.24
N GLY A 176 -6.09 -9.42 -8.31
CA GLY A 176 -6.94 -9.07 -9.44
C GLY A 176 -7.56 -10.31 -10.11
N ASN A 177 -8.69 -10.09 -10.78
CA ASN A 177 -9.44 -11.17 -11.44
C ASN A 177 -8.98 -11.42 -12.88
N ASP A 178 -8.31 -10.44 -13.50
CA ASP A 178 -7.93 -10.55 -14.91
C ASP A 178 -6.79 -11.53 -15.12
N SER A 179 -7.06 -12.59 -15.88
CA SER A 179 -6.07 -13.63 -16.22
C SER A 179 -4.95 -13.14 -17.15
N LEU A 180 -5.12 -11.97 -17.78
CA LEU A 180 -4.09 -11.37 -18.64
C LEU A 180 -2.95 -10.74 -17.84
N VAL A 181 -3.17 -10.41 -16.56
CA VAL A 181 -2.09 -9.90 -15.71
C VAL A 181 -1.05 -11.00 -15.50
N PRO A 182 0.22 -10.76 -15.86
CA PRO A 182 1.27 -11.78 -15.74
C PRO A 182 1.46 -12.19 -14.28
N THR A 183 1.75 -13.49 -14.06
CA THR A 183 1.96 -14.02 -12.71
C THR A 183 3.09 -13.33 -11.95
N TRP A 184 4.12 -12.87 -12.64
CA TRP A 184 5.23 -12.14 -12.01
C TRP A 184 4.83 -10.74 -11.50
N ALA A 185 3.72 -10.14 -12.00
CA ALA A 185 3.18 -8.87 -11.51
C ALA A 185 2.18 -9.06 -10.35
N ARG A 186 1.78 -10.31 -10.08
CA ARG A 186 0.90 -10.66 -8.96
C ARG A 186 1.61 -10.43 -7.62
N ARG A 187 0.80 -10.24 -6.60
CA ARG A 187 1.28 -9.98 -5.25
C ARG A 187 2.07 -11.16 -4.64
N GLN A 188 3.12 -10.83 -3.91
CA GLN A 188 3.74 -11.70 -2.92
C GLN A 188 3.32 -11.22 -1.53
N ILE A 189 2.64 -12.08 -0.78
CA ILE A 189 2.24 -11.79 0.60
C ILE A 189 3.40 -12.15 1.54
N VAL A 190 3.73 -11.24 2.43
CA VAL A 190 4.78 -11.36 3.43
C VAL A 190 4.16 -11.21 4.82
N PRO A 191 4.05 -12.29 5.60
CA PRO A 191 3.37 -12.23 6.90
C PRO A 191 4.19 -11.53 7.98
N ASP A 192 5.50 -11.58 7.92
CA ASP A 192 6.39 -10.90 8.87
C ASP A 192 7.53 -10.20 8.12
N PRO A 193 7.50 -8.87 8.04
CA PRO A 193 8.49 -8.12 7.27
C PRO A 193 9.92 -8.20 7.83
N LEU A 194 10.10 -8.38 9.16
CA LEU A 194 11.43 -8.37 9.77
C LEU A 194 12.18 -9.69 9.58
N VAL A 195 11.48 -10.82 9.59
CA VAL A 195 12.08 -12.15 9.43
C VAL A 195 12.00 -12.66 7.99
N TRP A 196 11.12 -12.09 7.16
CA TRP A 196 10.98 -12.50 5.78
C TRP A 196 12.29 -12.50 4.98
N PRO A 197 13.19 -11.51 5.10
CA PRO A 197 14.45 -11.54 4.39
C PRO A 197 15.26 -12.83 4.63
N LEU A 198 15.18 -13.42 5.82
CA LEU A 198 15.84 -14.67 6.15
C LEU A 198 15.24 -15.89 5.43
N SER A 199 14.03 -15.77 4.91
CA SER A 199 13.39 -16.82 4.12
C SER A 199 13.79 -16.79 2.64
N LEU A 200 14.46 -15.72 2.20
CA LEU A 200 14.98 -15.59 0.85
C LEU A 200 16.27 -16.42 0.75
N ASP A 201 16.29 -17.39 -0.16
CA ASP A 201 17.48 -18.21 -0.41
C ASP A 201 18.63 -17.30 -0.90
N GLY A 202 19.68 -17.23 -0.13
CA GLY A 202 20.91 -16.52 -0.49
C GLY A 202 22.14 -17.37 -0.25
N ALA A 203 23.16 -17.23 -1.08
CA ALA A 203 24.41 -17.99 -0.93
C ALA A 203 25.09 -17.74 0.42
N LYS A 204 24.92 -16.55 1.00
CA LYS A 204 25.51 -16.17 2.29
C LYS A 204 24.69 -16.63 3.51
N GLY A 205 23.37 -16.78 3.38
CA GLY A 205 22.48 -17.16 4.50
C GLY A 205 22.50 -18.66 4.85
N MET A 206 23.27 -19.48 4.16
CA MET A 206 23.36 -20.91 4.40
C MET A 206 24.57 -21.23 5.28
N PRO A 207 24.37 -21.70 6.52
CA PRO A 207 25.49 -22.21 7.33
C PRO A 207 26.20 -23.31 6.53
N GLN A 208 27.48 -23.17 6.27
CA GLN A 208 28.26 -24.10 5.47
C GLN A 208 27.66 -24.30 4.07
N GLY A 209 27.76 -23.25 3.25
CA GLY A 209 27.16 -23.20 1.91
C GLY A 209 27.32 -24.50 1.13
N LEU A 210 26.20 -25.12 0.76
CA LEU A 210 26.22 -26.16 -0.24
C LEU A 210 26.83 -25.57 -1.52
N ASP A 211 27.71 -26.34 -2.15
CA ASP A 211 28.24 -25.98 -3.46
C ASP A 211 27.06 -25.53 -4.35
N PRO A 212 27.12 -24.34 -4.95
CA PRO A 212 26.04 -23.85 -5.83
C PRO A 212 25.61 -24.84 -6.90
N ALA A 213 26.56 -25.64 -7.42
CA ALA A 213 26.27 -26.68 -8.38
C ALA A 213 25.43 -27.83 -7.78
N VAL A 214 25.72 -28.23 -6.54
CA VAL A 214 24.94 -29.22 -5.79
C VAL A 214 23.55 -28.72 -5.50
N LEU A 215 23.41 -27.45 -5.09
CA LEU A 215 22.12 -26.82 -4.84
C LEU A 215 21.27 -26.73 -6.11
N ALA A 216 21.86 -26.30 -7.23
CA ALA A 216 21.20 -26.28 -8.54
C ALA A 216 20.77 -27.66 -8.98
N ALA A 217 21.62 -28.67 -8.81
CA ALA A 217 21.30 -30.06 -9.13
C ALA A 217 20.16 -30.61 -8.23
N ALA A 218 20.18 -30.32 -6.95
CA ALA A 218 19.12 -30.73 -6.02
C ALA A 218 17.76 -30.04 -6.37
N ARG A 219 17.77 -28.78 -6.74
CA ARG A 219 16.58 -28.04 -7.21
C ARG A 219 16.03 -28.62 -8.51
N LYS A 220 16.91 -28.91 -9.45
CA LYS A 220 16.54 -29.56 -10.71
C LYS A 220 15.93 -30.94 -10.45
N HIS A 221 16.57 -31.77 -9.63
CA HIS A 221 16.05 -33.07 -9.25
C HIS A 221 14.68 -32.97 -8.56
N ARG A 222 14.52 -32.03 -7.63
CA ARG A 222 13.23 -31.76 -6.98
C ARG A 222 12.14 -31.46 -8.01
N ASN A 223 12.40 -30.55 -8.95
CA ASN A 223 11.41 -30.06 -9.89
C ASN A 223 11.07 -31.07 -10.99
N GLU A 224 12.09 -31.81 -11.51
CA GLU A 224 11.93 -32.65 -12.67
C GLU A 224 11.66 -34.13 -12.32
N VAL A 225 12.08 -34.57 -11.13
CA VAL A 225 11.99 -35.98 -10.75
C VAL A 225 11.13 -36.19 -9.51
N PHE A 226 11.50 -35.58 -8.39
CA PHE A 226 10.88 -35.86 -7.11
C PHE A 226 9.40 -35.39 -7.06
N GLU A 227 9.13 -34.14 -7.34
CA GLU A 227 7.76 -33.62 -7.28
C GLU A 227 6.80 -34.26 -8.27
N PRO A 228 7.19 -34.50 -9.55
CA PRO A 228 6.35 -35.21 -10.48
C PRO A 228 6.08 -36.67 -10.06
N SER A 229 6.98 -37.28 -9.30
CA SER A 229 6.79 -38.66 -8.80
C SER A 229 5.86 -38.76 -7.61
N THR A 230 5.60 -37.65 -6.92
CA THR A 230 4.68 -37.59 -5.77
C THR A 230 3.23 -37.77 -6.23
N ARG A 231 2.39 -38.35 -5.37
CA ARG A 231 0.95 -38.47 -5.63
C ARG A 231 0.30 -37.12 -5.93
N PHE A 232 0.73 -36.06 -5.25
CA PHE A 232 0.28 -34.69 -5.50
C PHE A 232 0.70 -34.23 -6.93
N GLY A 233 1.95 -34.42 -7.31
CA GLY A 233 2.45 -34.05 -8.64
C GLY A 233 1.73 -34.80 -9.75
N GLN A 234 1.41 -36.08 -9.55
CA GLN A 234 0.68 -36.90 -10.51
C GLN A 234 -0.79 -36.49 -10.68
N ILE A 235 -1.48 -36.12 -9.56
CA ILE A 235 -2.87 -35.74 -9.62
C ILE A 235 -3.03 -34.31 -10.24
N PHE A 236 -2.11 -33.40 -9.95
CA PHE A 236 -2.18 -32.00 -10.36
C PHE A 236 -1.24 -31.62 -11.50
N THR A 237 -0.77 -32.62 -12.28
CA THR A 237 0.19 -32.44 -13.40
C THR A 237 -0.23 -31.30 -14.35
N ASP A 238 -1.53 -31.17 -14.64
CA ASP A 238 -2.06 -30.20 -15.58
C ASP A 238 -2.65 -28.95 -14.94
N ALA A 239 -2.51 -28.82 -13.62
CA ALA A 239 -2.99 -27.62 -12.92
C ALA A 239 -2.15 -26.41 -13.35
N ALA A 240 -2.78 -25.46 -14.06
CA ALA A 240 -2.12 -24.27 -14.61
C ALA A 240 -1.37 -23.48 -13.53
N ARG A 241 -2.00 -23.26 -12.37
CA ARG A 241 -1.38 -22.55 -11.23
C ARG A 241 -0.17 -23.27 -10.64
N LEU A 242 -0.13 -24.58 -10.67
CA LEU A 242 1.04 -25.35 -10.22
C LEU A 242 2.20 -25.22 -11.21
N LYS A 243 1.92 -25.20 -12.50
CA LYS A 243 2.92 -24.95 -13.55
C LYS A 243 3.50 -23.53 -13.40
N GLU A 244 2.66 -22.54 -13.29
CA GLU A 244 3.08 -21.15 -13.03
C GLU A 244 3.94 -21.02 -11.78
N TRP A 245 3.53 -21.63 -10.68
CA TRP A 245 4.30 -21.61 -9.44
C TRP A 245 5.68 -22.28 -9.60
N LYS A 246 5.77 -23.38 -10.33
CA LYS A 246 7.05 -24.04 -10.64
C LYS A 246 7.95 -23.17 -11.51
N GLU A 247 7.38 -22.48 -12.50
CA GLU A 247 8.10 -21.52 -13.35
C GLU A 247 8.61 -20.32 -12.55
N LEU A 248 7.76 -19.72 -11.71
CA LEU A 248 8.12 -18.64 -10.81
C LEU A 248 9.23 -19.03 -9.83
N ARG A 249 9.20 -20.26 -9.32
CA ARG A 249 10.23 -20.77 -8.41
C ARG A 249 11.58 -21.02 -9.11
N GLY A 250 11.58 -21.30 -10.39
CA GLY A 250 12.78 -21.63 -11.17
C GLY A 250 13.60 -20.42 -11.63
N SER A 251 12.96 -19.33 -12.05
CA SER A 251 13.66 -18.22 -12.69
C SER A 251 13.94 -16.99 -11.79
N PRO A 252 13.11 -16.64 -10.78
CA PRO A 252 13.43 -15.56 -9.85
C PRO A 252 14.53 -15.94 -8.85
N GLN A 253 14.65 -17.21 -8.50
CA GLN A 253 15.50 -17.64 -7.39
C GLN A 253 17.00 -17.38 -7.65
N GLU A 254 17.51 -17.68 -8.86
CA GLU A 254 18.89 -17.36 -9.24
C GLU A 254 19.17 -15.85 -9.20
N ARG A 255 18.15 -15.02 -9.53
CA ARG A 255 18.27 -13.56 -9.47
C ARG A 255 18.22 -13.05 -8.04
N ILE A 256 17.38 -13.63 -7.19
CA ILE A 256 17.28 -13.33 -5.77
C ILE A 256 18.61 -13.64 -5.08
N GLU A 257 19.20 -14.80 -5.33
CA GLU A 257 20.50 -15.21 -4.79
C GLU A 257 21.64 -14.31 -5.24
N ALA A 258 21.69 -13.95 -6.53
CA ALA A 258 22.72 -13.09 -7.09
C ALA A 258 22.67 -11.66 -6.56
N LEU A 259 21.50 -11.22 -6.05
CA LEU A 259 21.29 -9.86 -5.58
C LEU A 259 21.58 -9.66 -4.09
N ASP A 260 21.89 -10.72 -3.35
CA ASP A 260 22.10 -10.67 -1.89
C ASP A 260 20.96 -9.95 -1.16
N LEU A 261 19.73 -10.35 -1.49
CA LEU A 261 18.53 -9.67 -1.00
C LEU A 261 18.37 -9.76 0.51
N ILE A 262 18.87 -10.83 1.14
CA ILE A 262 18.83 -10.98 2.60
C ILE A 262 19.50 -9.76 3.23
N THR A 263 20.78 -9.53 2.89
CA THR A 263 21.53 -8.39 3.43
C THR A 263 20.87 -7.06 3.10
N LYS A 264 20.39 -6.87 1.86
CA LYS A 264 19.76 -5.60 1.43
C LYS A 264 18.49 -5.24 2.20
N LEU A 265 17.72 -6.24 2.62
CA LEU A 265 16.41 -6.05 3.24
C LEU A 265 16.39 -6.20 4.77
N MET A 266 17.51 -6.62 5.37
CA MET A 266 17.59 -6.79 6.83
C MET A 266 17.61 -5.45 7.56
N VAL A 267 16.55 -5.20 8.34
CA VAL A 267 16.41 -4.01 9.20
C VAL A 267 17.06 -4.21 10.58
N PRO A 268 16.87 -5.36 11.28
CA PRO A 268 17.43 -5.58 12.59
C PRO A 268 18.97 -5.50 12.59
N PRO A 269 19.60 -4.98 13.65
CA PRO A 269 21.04 -5.01 13.80
C PRO A 269 21.52 -6.44 14.07
N ASP A 270 22.82 -6.68 13.83
CA ASP A 270 23.46 -7.93 14.25
C ASP A 270 23.47 -8.04 15.78
N GLY A 271 23.07 -9.18 16.29
CA GLY A 271 23.05 -9.50 17.72
C GLY A 271 21.66 -9.84 18.27
N GLY A 272 21.57 -10.22 19.53
CA GLY A 272 20.32 -10.57 20.22
C GLY A 272 19.54 -11.68 19.51
N SER A 273 18.31 -11.41 19.14
CA SER A 273 17.42 -12.35 18.41
C SER A 273 17.83 -12.57 16.96
N PHE A 274 18.75 -11.77 16.43
CA PHE A 274 19.22 -11.83 15.04
C PHE A 274 20.75 -11.88 15.00
N PRO A 275 21.38 -13.02 15.31
CA PRO A 275 22.85 -13.18 15.30
C PRO A 275 23.36 -13.33 13.86
N LEU A 276 23.23 -12.28 13.05
CA LEU A 276 23.48 -12.28 11.61
C LEU A 276 24.92 -12.66 11.27
N GLY A 277 25.89 -12.14 12.04
CA GLY A 277 27.31 -12.39 11.82
C GLY A 277 27.71 -13.86 11.97
N GLU A 278 27.02 -14.64 12.81
CA GLU A 278 27.25 -16.07 12.96
C GLU A 278 26.92 -16.84 11.66
N PHE A 279 26.04 -16.28 10.82
CA PHE A 279 25.63 -16.87 9.55
C PHE A 279 26.28 -16.17 8.35
N GLY A 280 27.26 -15.32 8.56
CA GLY A 280 27.90 -14.55 7.49
C GLY A 280 26.99 -13.50 6.84
N LEU A 281 25.92 -13.11 7.54
CA LEU A 281 24.96 -12.08 7.14
C LEU A 281 25.28 -10.75 7.81
N SER A 282 24.68 -9.69 7.36
CA SER A 282 24.71 -8.37 7.96
C SER A 282 23.38 -7.65 7.78
N SER A 283 23.15 -6.60 8.58
CA SER A 283 22.06 -5.66 8.33
C SER A 283 22.26 -4.93 7.00
N SER A 284 21.17 -4.42 6.46
CA SER A 284 21.23 -3.51 5.29
C SER A 284 22.17 -2.33 5.60
N PRO A 285 23.00 -1.90 4.65
CA PRO A 285 23.80 -0.66 4.80
C PRO A 285 22.95 0.56 5.13
N SER A 286 21.67 0.56 4.75
CA SER A 286 20.72 1.64 5.04
C SER A 286 19.95 1.45 6.35
N SER A 287 20.12 0.32 7.04
CA SER A 287 19.31 -0.05 8.21
C SER A 287 19.46 0.93 9.38
N GLU A 288 20.61 1.57 9.56
CA GLU A 288 20.81 2.56 10.61
C GLU A 288 19.93 3.81 10.38
N ALA A 289 19.95 4.36 9.16
CA ALA A 289 19.08 5.49 8.79
C ALA A 289 17.61 5.12 8.89
N VAL A 290 17.24 3.92 8.47
CA VAL A 290 15.86 3.40 8.58
C VAL A 290 15.42 3.27 10.02
N ARG A 291 16.25 2.72 10.90
CA ARG A 291 15.95 2.61 12.34
C ARG A 291 15.91 3.95 13.05
N ALA A 292 16.68 4.94 12.59
CA ALA A 292 16.61 6.29 13.13
C ALA A 292 15.27 6.96 12.83
N VAL A 293 14.67 6.68 11.66
CA VAL A 293 13.35 7.20 11.26
C VAL A 293 12.21 6.38 11.86
N PHE A 294 12.37 5.08 11.97
CA PHE A 294 11.40 4.14 12.52
C PHE A 294 11.95 3.43 13.78
N PRO A 295 12.09 4.14 14.90
CA PRO A 295 12.79 3.60 16.09
C PRO A 295 12.05 2.43 16.75
N ASP A 296 10.73 2.38 16.62
CA ASP A 296 9.88 1.35 17.23
C ASP A 296 9.61 0.15 16.31
N TYR A 297 10.35 0.04 15.20
CA TYR A 297 10.15 -0.99 14.18
C TYR A 297 10.06 -2.43 14.73
N ALA A 298 10.72 -2.72 15.86
CA ALA A 298 10.68 -4.05 16.46
C ALA A 298 9.38 -4.33 17.24
N ALA A 299 8.69 -3.29 17.68
CA ALA A 299 7.45 -3.39 18.46
C ALA A 299 6.21 -2.90 17.69
N ASP A 300 6.39 -2.01 16.72
CA ASP A 300 5.32 -1.46 15.87
C ASP A 300 5.36 -2.10 14.47
N PRO A 301 4.43 -2.99 14.14
CA PRO A 301 4.37 -3.65 12.84
C PRO A 301 4.23 -2.68 11.66
N MET A 302 3.61 -1.51 11.84
CA MET A 302 3.53 -0.52 10.76
C MET A 302 4.89 0.13 10.49
N GLN A 303 5.67 0.43 11.52
CA GLN A 303 7.04 0.90 11.33
C GLN A 303 7.93 -0.19 10.71
N ALA A 304 7.77 -1.46 11.11
CA ALA A 304 8.47 -2.58 10.48
C ALA A 304 8.15 -2.71 8.99
N GLN A 305 6.87 -2.62 8.63
CA GLN A 305 6.42 -2.65 7.24
C GLN A 305 6.98 -1.47 6.44
N ALA A 306 6.93 -0.26 6.99
CA ALA A 306 7.44 0.95 6.34
C ALA A 306 8.96 0.88 6.11
N ALA A 307 9.71 0.38 7.09
CA ALA A 307 11.14 0.15 7.01
C ALA A 307 11.51 -0.78 5.85
N VAL A 308 10.83 -1.93 5.76
CA VAL A 308 11.06 -2.90 4.68
C VAL A 308 10.54 -2.38 3.34
N ALA A 309 9.40 -1.66 3.32
CA ALA A 309 8.88 -1.04 2.10
C ALA A 309 9.91 -0.08 1.47
N PHE A 310 10.51 0.79 2.28
CA PHE A 310 11.59 1.66 1.79
C PHE A 310 12.75 0.87 1.19
N LEU A 311 13.25 -0.16 1.88
CA LEU A 311 14.37 -0.98 1.38
C LEU A 311 14.01 -1.72 0.08
N LEU A 312 12.78 -2.22 -0.05
CA LEU A 312 12.28 -2.84 -1.28
C LEU A 312 12.34 -1.88 -2.47
N LEU A 313 11.91 -0.65 -2.29
CA LEU A 313 11.97 0.38 -3.34
C LEU A 313 13.40 0.84 -3.61
N LYS A 314 14.16 1.16 -2.57
CA LYS A 314 15.56 1.59 -2.67
C LYS A 314 16.41 0.61 -3.47
N HIS A 315 16.30 -0.67 -3.19
CA HIS A 315 17.08 -1.72 -3.85
C HIS A 315 16.45 -2.24 -5.14
N ARG A 316 15.38 -1.59 -5.64
CA ARG A 316 14.68 -1.99 -6.88
C ARG A 316 14.18 -3.44 -6.84
N VAL A 317 13.90 -3.95 -5.66
CA VAL A 317 13.34 -5.29 -5.47
C VAL A 317 11.86 -5.29 -5.84
N SER A 318 11.16 -4.20 -5.52
CA SER A 318 9.74 -4.00 -5.83
C SER A 318 9.50 -2.62 -6.42
N VAL A 319 8.39 -2.46 -7.14
CA VAL A 319 7.86 -1.19 -7.62
C VAL A 319 6.51 -0.86 -6.99
N SER A 320 5.87 -1.85 -6.38
CA SER A 320 4.60 -1.70 -5.67
C SER A 320 4.67 -2.42 -4.32
N VAL A 321 4.36 -1.71 -3.24
CA VAL A 321 4.34 -2.26 -1.89
C VAL A 321 3.03 -1.85 -1.20
N THR A 322 2.36 -2.83 -0.57
CA THR A 322 1.15 -2.58 0.23
C THR A 322 1.46 -2.80 1.70
N ILE A 323 1.16 -1.81 2.52
CA ILE A 323 1.37 -1.79 3.96
C ILE A 323 0.12 -1.33 4.69
N GLY A 324 0.04 -1.57 5.98
CA GLY A 324 -1.04 -1.04 6.82
C GLY A 324 -1.37 -1.92 8.01
N PRO A 325 -2.30 -1.48 8.85
CA PRO A 325 -2.81 -2.30 9.93
C PRO A 325 -3.38 -3.60 9.39
N SER A 326 -3.07 -4.70 10.05
CA SER A 326 -3.56 -6.02 9.67
C SER A 326 -4.54 -6.55 10.71
N PHE A 327 -5.37 -7.51 10.30
CA PHE A 327 -6.15 -8.35 11.23
C PHE A 327 -5.28 -9.44 11.91
N SER A 328 -3.99 -9.19 12.09
CA SER A 328 -3.11 -10.16 12.73
C SER A 328 -3.50 -10.35 14.19
N PHE A 329 -3.53 -11.61 14.60
CA PHE A 329 -3.69 -11.95 16.00
C PHE A 329 -2.46 -11.47 16.77
N VAL A 330 -2.67 -10.87 17.93
CA VAL A 330 -1.61 -10.54 18.85
C VAL A 330 -1.41 -11.71 19.80
N TYR A 331 -0.20 -12.16 19.91
CA TYR A 331 0.20 -13.22 20.83
C TYR A 331 0.73 -12.60 22.12
N ASP A 332 0.36 -13.15 23.24
CA ASP A 332 0.97 -12.79 24.52
C ASP A 332 2.40 -13.39 24.64
N ALA A 333 3.06 -13.11 25.76
CA ALA A 333 4.41 -13.61 26.01
C ALA A 333 4.50 -15.15 26.12
N SER A 334 3.37 -15.84 26.29
CA SER A 334 3.27 -17.30 26.29
C SER A 334 3.04 -17.89 24.90
N GLY A 335 2.76 -17.03 23.89
CA GLY A 335 2.43 -17.45 22.54
C GLY A 335 0.96 -17.83 22.35
N GLU A 336 0.10 -17.51 23.30
CA GLU A 336 -1.34 -17.68 23.16
C GLU A 336 -2.01 -16.46 22.49
N VAL A 337 -2.99 -16.71 21.62
CA VAL A 337 -3.79 -15.67 21.00
C VAL A 337 -4.62 -14.98 22.07
N THR A 338 -4.35 -13.72 22.32
CA THR A 338 -5.22 -12.92 23.17
C THR A 338 -6.49 -12.58 22.41
N SER A 339 -7.59 -13.18 22.81
CA SER A 339 -8.92 -12.82 22.34
C SER A 339 -9.32 -11.49 22.99
N GLY A 340 -9.06 -10.41 22.34
CA GLY A 340 -9.35 -9.08 22.82
C GLY A 340 -8.18 -8.16 22.50
N LEU A 341 -8.39 -6.86 22.73
CA LEU A 341 -7.32 -5.89 22.59
C LEU A 341 -6.39 -6.04 23.81
N PRO A 342 -5.14 -6.56 23.66
CA PRO A 342 -4.18 -6.50 24.73
C PRO A 342 -3.99 -5.04 25.16
N GLU A 343 -3.62 -4.77 26.36
CA GLU A 343 -3.35 -3.41 26.87
C GLU A 343 -2.40 -2.61 25.97
N ASN A 344 -1.55 -3.28 25.18
CA ASN A 344 -0.58 -2.69 24.25
C ASN A 344 -1.00 -2.79 22.76
N SER A 345 -2.21 -3.24 22.45
CA SER A 345 -2.64 -3.49 21.06
C SER A 345 -2.86 -2.22 20.23
N VAL A 346 -2.76 -1.06 20.84
CA VAL A 346 -2.81 0.23 20.12
C VAL A 346 -1.68 0.35 19.09
N LEU A 347 -0.53 -0.28 19.34
CA LEU A 347 0.59 -0.30 18.39
C LEU A 347 0.31 -1.18 17.17
N ASN A 348 -0.55 -2.18 17.29
CA ASN A 348 -1.01 -3.01 16.19
C ASN A 348 -2.50 -3.35 16.34
N PRO A 349 -3.39 -2.37 16.23
CA PRO A 349 -4.82 -2.64 16.33
C PRO A 349 -5.24 -3.48 15.13
N PRO A 350 -5.87 -4.65 15.32
CA PRO A 350 -6.25 -5.53 14.21
C PRO A 350 -7.24 -4.88 13.25
N LEU A 351 -8.04 -3.94 13.71
CA LEU A 351 -9.09 -3.27 12.93
C LEU A 351 -8.87 -1.77 12.75
N ALA A 352 -7.74 -1.23 13.21
CA ALA A 352 -7.39 0.19 13.04
C ALA A 352 -8.57 1.15 13.32
N PHE A 353 -9.08 1.81 12.27
CA PHE A 353 -10.20 2.75 12.39
C PHE A 353 -11.52 2.12 12.87
N ASP A 354 -11.65 0.81 12.93
CA ASP A 354 -12.87 0.13 13.41
C ASP A 354 -13.15 0.34 14.90
N PHE A 355 -12.13 0.79 15.66
CA PHE A 355 -12.34 1.32 17.01
C PHE A 355 -13.34 2.47 17.07
N SER A 356 -13.59 3.16 15.95
CA SER A 356 -14.62 4.18 15.83
C SER A 356 -16.03 3.65 16.12
N HIS A 357 -16.27 2.34 16.11
CA HIS A 357 -17.52 1.77 16.61
C HIS A 357 -17.74 1.98 18.12
N GLN A 358 -16.67 2.20 18.86
CA GLN A 358 -16.71 2.41 20.31
C GLN A 358 -16.43 3.87 20.68
N ALA A 359 -15.36 4.46 20.09
CA ALA A 359 -14.88 5.79 20.37
C ALA A 359 -14.38 6.43 19.04
N HIS A 360 -15.27 7.16 18.38
CA HIS A 360 -15.03 7.67 17.03
C HIS A 360 -13.86 8.66 17.00
N ARG A 361 -13.94 9.72 17.82
CA ARG A 361 -12.91 10.78 17.82
C ARG A 361 -11.54 10.25 18.24
N ALA A 362 -11.50 9.50 19.33
CA ALA A 362 -10.25 8.90 19.79
C ALA A 362 -9.68 7.93 18.76
N GLY A 363 -10.49 7.03 18.22
CA GLY A 363 -10.08 6.06 17.21
C GLY A 363 -9.55 6.72 15.95
N GLN A 364 -10.28 7.69 15.38
CA GLN A 364 -9.86 8.42 14.19
C GLN A 364 -8.56 9.19 14.45
N ALA A 365 -8.50 10.01 15.50
CA ALA A 365 -7.34 10.83 15.80
C ALA A 365 -6.06 10.02 15.97
N ILE A 366 -6.12 8.92 16.71
CA ILE A 366 -4.96 8.06 16.98
C ILE A 366 -4.47 7.37 15.71
N VAL A 367 -5.38 6.80 14.93
CA VAL A 367 -4.97 6.05 13.72
C VAL A 367 -4.48 7.01 12.64
N TRP A 368 -5.12 8.16 12.43
CA TRP A 368 -4.59 9.18 11.51
C TRP A 368 -3.19 9.66 11.90
N SER A 369 -2.96 9.93 13.21
CA SER A 369 -1.63 10.30 13.70
C SER A 369 -0.57 9.23 13.39
N ARG A 370 -0.90 7.96 13.55
CA ARG A 370 0.01 6.85 13.21
C ARG A 370 0.27 6.73 11.70
N LEU A 371 -0.77 6.86 10.87
CA LEU A 371 -0.60 6.87 9.42
C LEU A 371 0.29 8.03 8.98
N TYR A 372 0.08 9.21 9.54
CA TYR A 372 0.90 10.40 9.25
C TYR A 372 2.35 10.21 9.67
N ALA A 373 2.62 9.60 10.81
CA ALA A 373 3.99 9.29 11.25
C ALA A 373 4.70 8.36 10.26
N VAL A 374 4.01 7.33 9.78
CA VAL A 374 4.54 6.39 8.78
C VAL A 374 4.79 7.09 7.44
N VAL A 375 3.84 7.92 6.97
CA VAL A 375 3.99 8.70 5.73
C VAL A 375 5.15 9.69 5.84
N ASP A 376 5.27 10.40 6.95
CA ASP A 376 6.36 11.38 7.16
C ASP A 376 7.74 10.71 7.12
N GLY A 377 7.89 9.59 7.82
CA GLY A 377 9.12 8.81 7.82
C GLY A 377 9.47 8.23 6.44
N LEU A 378 8.48 7.70 5.71
CA LEU A 378 8.68 7.22 4.35
C LEU A 378 9.12 8.35 3.41
N ILE A 379 8.45 9.51 3.44
CA ILE A 379 8.80 10.67 2.61
C ILE A 379 10.23 11.12 2.95
N GLN A 380 10.58 11.21 4.24
CA GLN A 380 11.92 11.59 4.67
C GLN A 380 12.99 10.67 4.07
N LEU A 381 12.82 9.36 4.15
CA LEU A 381 13.76 8.38 3.61
C LEU A 381 13.81 8.43 2.07
N LEU A 382 12.65 8.53 1.41
CA LEU A 382 12.55 8.58 -0.05
C LEU A 382 13.16 9.88 -0.62
N GLN A 383 13.02 11.01 0.07
CA GLN A 383 13.66 12.30 -0.31
C GLN A 383 15.17 12.27 -0.14
N ALA A 384 15.67 11.56 0.88
CA ALA A 384 17.10 11.43 1.15
C ALA A 384 17.80 10.43 0.20
N GLU A 385 17.06 9.60 -0.52
CA GLU A 385 17.61 8.59 -1.42
C GLU A 385 17.73 9.13 -2.85
N ASP A 386 18.95 9.22 -3.34
CA ASP A 386 19.24 9.59 -4.72
C ASP A 386 18.79 8.47 -5.68
N TYR A 387 18.01 8.82 -6.69
CA TYR A 387 17.61 7.88 -7.73
C TYR A 387 18.73 7.56 -8.72
N GLY A 388 19.74 8.41 -8.84
CA GLY A 388 20.90 8.28 -9.72
C GLY A 388 20.85 9.12 -11.00
N ASP A 389 19.83 9.96 -11.16
CA ASP A 389 19.67 10.90 -12.29
C ASP A 389 19.54 12.36 -11.85
N GLY A 390 19.88 12.63 -10.59
CA GLY A 390 19.75 13.95 -9.97
C GLY A 390 18.38 14.23 -9.37
N THR A 391 17.47 13.24 -9.39
CA THR A 391 16.18 13.26 -8.66
C THR A 391 16.26 12.35 -7.44
N SER A 392 15.35 12.55 -6.49
CA SER A 392 15.19 11.65 -5.37
C SER A 392 14.25 10.48 -5.71
N LEU A 393 14.29 9.42 -4.91
CA LEU A 393 13.33 8.34 -5.04
C LEU A 393 11.89 8.83 -4.79
N TRP A 394 11.73 9.90 -3.98
CA TRP A 394 10.44 10.56 -3.75
C TRP A 394 9.82 11.12 -5.02
N ASP A 395 10.61 11.73 -5.90
CA ASP A 395 10.12 12.35 -7.14
C ASP A 395 9.38 11.37 -8.07
N ARG A 396 9.50 10.07 -7.81
CA ARG A 396 8.93 8.98 -8.59
C ARG A 396 7.95 8.11 -7.80
N THR A 397 7.69 8.47 -6.54
CA THR A 397 6.90 7.65 -5.63
C THR A 397 5.54 8.28 -5.34
N MET A 398 4.52 7.42 -5.27
CA MET A 398 3.20 7.76 -4.76
C MET A 398 2.91 6.95 -3.51
N ILE A 399 2.47 7.62 -2.45
CA ILE A 399 1.87 6.99 -1.26
C ILE A 399 0.37 7.25 -1.32
N TYR A 400 -0.40 6.21 -1.54
CA TYR A 400 -1.85 6.25 -1.59
C TYR A 400 -2.41 5.71 -0.27
N ILE A 401 -3.03 6.57 0.55
CA ILE A 401 -3.80 6.15 1.72
C ILE A 401 -5.17 5.69 1.21
N ALA A 402 -5.30 4.37 1.10
CA ALA A 402 -6.50 3.71 0.61
C ALA A 402 -7.52 3.57 1.72
N THR A 403 -8.62 4.32 1.66
CA THR A 403 -9.76 4.16 2.57
C THR A 403 -10.79 3.21 1.95
N GLU A 404 -11.41 2.38 2.77
CA GLU A 404 -12.45 1.44 2.32
C GLU A 404 -13.85 2.08 2.29
N PHE A 405 -14.16 2.90 3.29
CA PHE A 405 -15.40 3.67 3.44
C PHE A 405 -15.20 4.76 4.49
N GLY A 406 -16.20 5.63 4.67
CA GLY A 406 -16.21 6.64 5.72
C GLY A 406 -16.94 6.19 6.98
N ARG A 407 -17.21 7.16 7.84
CA ARG A 407 -17.96 6.97 9.08
C ARG A 407 -19.20 7.87 9.08
N VAL A 408 -20.23 7.46 9.82
CA VAL A 408 -21.46 8.24 10.00
C VAL A 408 -21.12 9.65 10.51
N LYS A 409 -21.69 10.65 9.85
CA LYS A 409 -21.35 12.08 10.06
C LYS A 409 -22.01 12.70 11.28
N THR A 410 -23.06 12.06 11.80
CA THR A 410 -23.81 12.58 12.94
C THR A 410 -23.28 12.03 14.26
N ARG A 411 -23.50 12.81 15.33
CA ARG A 411 -23.18 12.44 16.71
C ARG A 411 -24.38 12.69 17.64
N PRO A 412 -24.44 12.03 18.80
CA PRO A 412 -25.36 12.46 19.88
C PRO A 412 -25.07 13.91 20.27
N ALA A 413 -26.11 14.67 20.59
CA ALA A 413 -26.00 16.09 20.86
C ALA A 413 -24.91 16.40 21.90
N ASN A 414 -23.92 17.20 21.49
CA ASN A 414 -22.77 17.64 22.28
C ASN A 414 -21.90 16.51 22.87
N ALA A 415 -21.98 15.28 22.33
CA ALA A 415 -21.08 14.22 22.77
C ALA A 415 -19.63 14.57 22.43
N SER A 416 -18.73 14.40 23.38
CA SER A 416 -17.29 14.61 23.20
C SER A 416 -16.65 13.44 22.42
N ASP A 417 -17.14 12.21 22.63
CA ASP A 417 -16.85 11.03 21.85
C ASP A 417 -18.08 10.12 21.78
N TRP A 418 -18.17 9.27 20.76
CA TRP A 418 -19.31 8.38 20.51
C TRP A 418 -18.91 7.25 19.57
N GLY A 419 -19.74 6.21 19.47
CA GLY A 419 -19.58 5.16 18.46
C GLY A 419 -20.22 5.53 17.13
N THR A 420 -19.59 5.15 16.01
CA THR A 420 -20.12 5.36 14.65
C THR A 420 -20.19 4.07 13.84
N GLY A 421 -21.20 3.98 12.98
CA GLY A 421 -21.28 2.99 11.91
C GLY A 421 -20.48 3.42 10.65
N HIS A 422 -20.55 2.58 9.64
CA HIS A 422 -19.95 2.81 8.33
C HIS A 422 -20.80 3.75 7.47
N ASP A 423 -20.16 4.49 6.56
CA ASP A 423 -20.80 5.40 5.61
C ASP A 423 -20.12 5.30 4.24
N LEU A 424 -20.88 5.35 3.16
CA LEU A 424 -20.35 5.27 1.80
C LEU A 424 -19.60 6.52 1.37
N ASN A 425 -19.88 7.65 2.01
CA ASN A 425 -19.35 8.95 1.63
C ASN A 425 -18.02 9.23 2.36
N ASN A 426 -16.94 9.44 1.58
CA ASN A 426 -15.60 9.63 2.12
C ASN A 426 -14.68 10.36 1.12
N GLY A 427 -13.38 10.19 1.28
CA GLY A 427 -12.30 10.61 0.41
C GLY A 427 -11.05 9.76 0.59
N VAL A 428 -10.10 9.98 -0.26
CA VAL A 428 -8.78 9.34 -0.24
C VAL A 428 -7.69 10.41 -0.17
N ALA A 429 -6.55 10.08 0.43
CA ALA A 429 -5.39 10.98 0.51
C ALA A 429 -4.22 10.39 -0.28
N VAL A 430 -3.57 11.23 -1.07
CA VAL A 430 -2.43 10.86 -1.93
C VAL A 430 -1.28 11.81 -1.66
N PHE A 431 -0.14 11.28 -1.22
CA PHE A 431 1.09 12.04 -1.07
C PHE A 431 2.04 11.67 -2.21
N SER A 432 2.35 12.64 -3.06
CA SER A 432 3.26 12.41 -4.20
C SER A 432 3.59 13.71 -4.91
N PRO A 433 4.81 13.86 -5.45
CA PRO A 433 5.11 14.89 -6.45
C PRO A 433 4.40 14.69 -7.80
N LEU A 434 3.78 13.53 -8.02
CA LEU A 434 3.09 13.16 -9.28
C LEU A 434 1.66 13.69 -9.36
N VAL A 435 1.11 14.18 -8.24
CA VAL A 435 -0.24 14.76 -8.18
C VAL A 435 -0.18 16.26 -7.89
N PRO A 436 -1.26 17.02 -8.14
CA PRO A 436 -1.33 18.42 -7.72
C PRO A 436 -1.28 18.52 -6.19
N GLY A 437 -0.21 19.10 -5.66
CA GLY A 437 -0.04 19.27 -4.22
C GLY A 437 -0.91 20.39 -3.65
N ASP A 438 -1.14 20.36 -2.33
CA ASP A 438 -2.01 21.29 -1.58
C ASP A 438 -3.40 21.45 -2.21
N THR A 439 -3.98 20.33 -2.68
CA THR A 439 -5.16 20.35 -3.54
C THR A 439 -6.25 19.41 -3.04
N LEU A 440 -7.48 19.92 -2.99
CA LEU A 440 -8.70 19.15 -2.79
C LEU A 440 -9.43 18.98 -4.13
N ARG A 441 -9.74 17.75 -4.50
CA ARG A 441 -10.61 17.40 -5.60
C ARG A 441 -11.98 17.01 -5.06
N GLY A 442 -13.00 17.83 -5.32
CA GLY A 442 -14.30 17.80 -4.69
C GLY A 442 -14.40 18.74 -3.50
N GLY A 443 -15.22 18.43 -2.51
CA GLY A 443 -15.40 19.24 -1.33
C GLY A 443 -16.23 18.56 -0.25
N VAL A 444 -16.45 19.27 0.85
CA VAL A 444 -17.29 18.86 1.98
C VAL A 444 -18.33 19.93 2.23
N ASP A 445 -19.59 19.52 2.31
CA ASP A 445 -20.69 20.37 2.72
C ASP A 445 -20.66 20.51 4.27
N PRO A 446 -20.47 21.68 4.83
CA PRO A 446 -20.32 21.87 6.28
C PRO A 446 -21.61 21.62 7.06
N ASP A 447 -22.79 21.66 6.42
CA ASP A 447 -24.07 21.45 7.08
C ASP A 447 -24.51 19.99 7.16
N THR A 448 -23.94 19.15 6.30
CA THR A 448 -24.22 17.70 6.26
C THR A 448 -22.98 16.85 6.54
N ALA A 449 -21.79 17.43 6.44
CA ALA A 449 -20.49 16.76 6.45
C ALA A 449 -20.33 15.70 5.36
N LEU A 450 -21.20 15.71 4.35
CA LEU A 450 -21.09 14.86 3.19
C LEU A 450 -20.11 15.46 2.18
N THR A 451 -19.35 14.60 1.51
CA THR A 451 -18.47 15.00 0.43
C THR A 451 -19.24 15.03 -0.89
N TYR A 452 -18.83 15.91 -1.79
CA TYR A 452 -19.31 15.99 -3.18
C TYR A 452 -18.12 15.91 -4.13
N GLY A 453 -18.40 15.58 -5.41
CA GLY A 453 -17.39 15.32 -6.42
C GLY A 453 -16.80 16.56 -7.08
N PHE A 454 -16.06 16.33 -8.16
CA PHE A 454 -15.37 17.35 -8.95
C PHE A 454 -15.46 17.04 -10.44
N ASP A 455 -15.28 18.04 -11.28
CA ASP A 455 -15.10 17.86 -12.72
C ASP A 455 -13.78 17.07 -12.98
N PRO A 456 -13.82 15.92 -13.64
CA PRO A 456 -12.64 15.08 -13.83
C PRO A 456 -11.56 15.73 -14.72
N THR A 457 -11.92 16.74 -15.52
CA THR A 457 -11.01 17.44 -16.42
C THR A 457 -10.34 18.62 -15.74
N THR A 458 -11.14 19.50 -15.12
CA THR A 458 -10.64 20.76 -14.52
C THR A 458 -10.27 20.57 -13.06
N GLY A 459 -10.93 19.65 -12.36
CA GLY A 459 -10.79 19.45 -10.92
C GLY A 459 -11.62 20.41 -10.08
N ASP A 460 -12.46 21.24 -10.71
CA ASP A 460 -13.33 22.14 -10.00
C ASP A 460 -14.37 21.39 -9.17
N PRO A 461 -14.71 21.87 -7.96
CA PRO A 461 -15.71 21.22 -7.13
C PRO A 461 -17.10 21.34 -7.75
N GLU A 462 -17.85 20.24 -7.80
CA GLU A 462 -19.22 20.15 -8.31
C GLU A 462 -20.19 19.66 -7.23
N PRO A 463 -20.80 20.58 -6.44
CA PRO A 463 -21.85 20.19 -5.50
C PRO A 463 -23.02 19.49 -6.22
N GLY A 464 -23.41 18.32 -5.75
CA GLY A 464 -24.44 17.50 -6.39
C GLY A 464 -23.89 16.38 -7.28
N ARG A 465 -22.59 16.38 -7.61
CA ARG A 465 -21.90 15.26 -8.25
C ARG A 465 -21.28 14.34 -7.19
N THR A 466 -21.18 13.07 -7.51
CA THR A 466 -20.37 12.10 -6.75
C THR A 466 -19.20 11.63 -7.60
N THR A 467 -18.03 11.44 -6.98
CA THR A 467 -16.89 10.79 -7.63
C THR A 467 -16.96 9.30 -7.35
N SER A 468 -16.83 8.48 -8.37
CA SER A 468 -16.84 7.03 -8.26
C SER A 468 -15.48 6.43 -7.91
N GLU A 469 -15.47 5.20 -7.41
CA GLU A 469 -14.25 4.42 -7.17
C GLU A 469 -13.45 4.22 -8.48
N ALA A 470 -14.13 4.07 -9.63
CA ALA A 470 -13.49 3.93 -10.93
C ALA A 470 -12.73 5.19 -11.36
N GLU A 471 -13.26 6.38 -11.06
CA GLU A 471 -12.59 7.65 -11.35
C GLU A 471 -11.34 7.83 -10.48
N ILE A 472 -11.41 7.49 -9.20
CA ILE A 472 -10.22 7.50 -8.32
C ILE A 472 -9.15 6.54 -8.83
N PHE A 473 -9.52 5.30 -9.14
CA PHE A 473 -8.62 4.27 -9.67
C PHE A 473 -7.94 4.74 -10.96
N SER A 474 -8.71 5.28 -11.91
CA SER A 474 -8.19 5.80 -13.16
C SER A 474 -7.27 7.00 -12.98
N GLY A 475 -7.65 7.95 -12.11
CA GLY A 475 -6.85 9.11 -11.79
C GLY A 475 -5.49 8.74 -11.20
N LEU A 476 -5.44 7.78 -10.28
CA LEU A 476 -4.21 7.26 -9.68
C LEU A 476 -3.31 6.57 -10.72
N LEU A 477 -3.87 5.69 -11.57
CA LEU A 477 -3.13 5.06 -12.66
C LEU A 477 -2.55 6.11 -13.62
N GLY A 478 -3.35 7.12 -13.98
CA GLY A 478 -2.92 8.21 -14.84
C GLY A 478 -1.81 9.05 -14.24
N ALA A 479 -1.88 9.40 -12.95
CA ALA A 479 -0.81 10.12 -12.23
C ALA A 479 0.47 9.29 -12.17
N LEU A 480 0.36 7.97 -12.01
CA LEU A 480 1.49 7.03 -12.07
C LEU A 480 1.99 6.79 -13.50
N GLY A 481 1.36 7.36 -14.54
CA GLY A 481 1.76 7.17 -15.93
C GLY A 481 1.56 5.75 -16.46
N VAL A 482 0.66 4.99 -15.83
CA VAL A 482 0.28 3.66 -16.33
C VAL A 482 -0.55 3.81 -17.59
N ASP A 483 -0.24 3.03 -18.59
CA ASP A 483 -1.01 3.02 -19.85
C ASP A 483 -2.39 2.38 -19.62
N THR A 484 -3.42 3.19 -19.73
CA THR A 484 -4.82 2.79 -19.62
C THR A 484 -5.55 2.78 -20.96
N SER A 485 -4.82 2.88 -22.06
CA SER A 485 -5.43 2.86 -23.40
C SER A 485 -6.18 1.54 -23.63
N GLY A 486 -7.39 1.65 -24.17
CA GLY A 486 -8.27 0.50 -24.40
C GLY A 486 -8.89 -0.12 -23.15
N SER A 487 -8.69 0.45 -21.96
CA SER A 487 -9.27 -0.05 -20.70
C SER A 487 -10.77 0.23 -20.55
N GLY A 488 -11.27 1.29 -21.21
CA GLY A 488 -12.61 1.82 -20.98
C GLY A 488 -12.76 2.63 -19.68
N LEU A 489 -11.66 2.88 -18.96
CA LEU A 489 -11.67 3.71 -17.76
C LEU A 489 -11.98 5.18 -18.10
N PRO A 490 -12.64 5.92 -17.19
CA PRO A 490 -12.83 7.36 -17.35
C PRO A 490 -11.46 8.07 -17.32
N ASP A 491 -11.29 9.11 -18.14
CA ASP A 491 -10.11 9.97 -18.05
C ASP A 491 -10.28 11.00 -16.92
N VAL A 492 -9.28 11.14 -16.04
CA VAL A 492 -9.33 12.04 -14.89
C VAL A 492 -8.01 12.85 -14.83
N PRO A 493 -7.75 13.72 -15.81
CA PRO A 493 -6.54 14.53 -15.86
C PRO A 493 -6.38 15.46 -14.65
N ALA A 494 -7.48 15.86 -14.00
CA ALA A 494 -7.45 16.70 -12.80
C ALA A 494 -6.64 16.12 -11.64
N MET A 495 -6.40 14.82 -11.60
CA MET A 495 -5.60 14.16 -10.57
C MET A 495 -4.11 14.04 -10.94
N ARG A 496 -3.71 14.50 -12.12
CA ARG A 496 -2.31 14.44 -12.59
C ARG A 496 -1.65 15.80 -12.42
N ARG A 497 -0.39 15.81 -12.06
CA ARG A 497 0.42 17.02 -12.13
C ARG A 497 0.71 17.33 -13.60
N ALA A 498 0.46 18.58 -13.99
CA ALA A 498 0.70 19.07 -15.35
C ALA A 498 2.20 19.12 -15.68
#